data_faf1526ad91f2b38d92ba8408053f0f4
#
_entry.id   faf1526ad91f2b38d92ba8408053f0f4
#
_cell.length_a   1.000
_cell.length_b   1.000
_cell.length_c   1.000
_cell.angle_alpha   90.00
_cell.angle_beta   90.00
_cell.angle_gamma   90.00
#
_symmetry.space_group_name_H-M   'P 1'
#
loop_
_entity.id
_entity.type
_entity.pdbx_description
1 polymer ?
#
loop_
_entity_poly.entity_id
_entity_poly.type
_entity_poly.pdbx_seq_one_letter_code
_entity_poly.pdbx_strand_id
1 'polypeptide(L)'
;MEKRQIQARLIERGSNFRQFALSHGYEVRTVTQVVQRWAGHDKLPRGRLTFQILRDLSRVINKEVLPGILADSVEQLSARAV
;
A
#
# COMPACT_ATOMS: atom_id res chain seq x y z
N MET A 1 5.47 8.42 1.46
CA MET A 1 6.45 7.55 2.14
C MET A 1 7.36 6.92 1.11
N GLU A 2 8.64 6.96 1.34
CA GLU A 2 9.62 6.42 0.40
C GLU A 2 9.73 4.90 0.51
N LYS A 3 10.23 4.26 -0.55
CA LYS A 3 10.39 2.81 -0.59
C LYS A 3 11.18 2.28 0.61
N ARG A 4 12.25 2.96 0.97
CA ARG A 4 13.11 2.57 2.10
C ARG A 4 12.31 2.56 3.41
N GLN A 5 11.48 3.55 3.60
CA GLN A 5 10.64 3.66 4.80
C GLN A 5 9.60 2.55 4.85
N ILE A 6 8.97 2.25 3.71
CA ILE A 6 7.99 1.17 3.61
C ILE A 6 8.66 -0.16 3.94
N GLN A 7 9.84 -0.40 3.37
CA GLN A 7 10.59 -1.63 3.59
C GLN A 7 10.96 -1.78 5.07
N ALA A 8 11.42 -0.70 5.70
CA ALA A 8 11.78 -0.73 7.11
C ALA A 8 10.58 -1.09 7.99
N ARG A 9 9.41 -0.53 7.68
CA ARG A 9 8.19 -0.83 8.44
C ARG A 9 7.76 -2.28 8.29
N LEU A 10 7.91 -2.85 7.09
CA LEU A 10 7.62 -4.26 6.87
C LEU A 10 8.58 -5.15 7.67
N ILE A 11 9.86 -4.81 7.66
CA ILE A 11 10.88 -5.57 8.40
C ILE A 11 10.58 -5.56 9.90
N GLU A 12 10.17 -4.42 10.45
CA GLU A 12 9.78 -4.31 11.86
C GLU A 12 8.68 -5.30 12.23
N ARG A 13 7.84 -5.67 11.26
CA ARG A 13 6.74 -6.61 11.45
C ARG A 13 7.10 -8.03 11.07
N GLY A 14 8.37 -8.29 10.82
CA GLY A 14 8.84 -9.62 10.42
C GLY A 14 8.42 -9.99 9.01
N SER A 15 8.23 -9.01 8.15
CA SER A 15 7.77 -9.23 6.79
C SER A 15 8.67 -8.51 5.78
N ASN A 16 8.36 -8.65 4.49
CA ASN A 16 9.04 -7.96 3.40
C ASN A 16 8.09 -7.91 2.19
N PHE A 17 8.54 -7.28 1.10
CA PHE A 17 7.70 -7.16 -0.09
C PHE A 17 7.31 -8.53 -0.66
N ARG A 18 8.22 -9.48 -0.63
CA ARG A 18 7.94 -10.83 -1.13
C ARG A 18 6.85 -11.51 -0.32
N GLN A 19 6.97 -11.49 0.99
CA GLN A 19 5.97 -12.09 1.87
C GLN A 19 4.64 -11.39 1.76
N PHE A 20 4.65 -10.06 1.68
CA PHE A 20 3.44 -9.30 1.47
C PHE A 20 2.73 -9.72 0.18
N ALA A 21 3.48 -9.81 -0.92
CA ALA A 21 2.91 -10.19 -2.21
C ALA A 21 2.30 -11.57 -2.15
N LEU A 22 3.02 -12.54 -1.58
CA LEU A 22 2.54 -13.92 -1.48
C LEU A 22 1.29 -14.01 -0.60
N SER A 23 1.27 -13.30 0.50
CA SER A 23 0.12 -13.31 1.42
C SER A 23 -1.13 -12.74 0.80
N HIS A 24 -0.99 -11.78 -0.10
CA HIS A 24 -2.12 -11.09 -0.72
C HIS A 24 -2.45 -11.61 -2.13
N GLY A 25 -1.71 -12.59 -2.62
CA GLY A 25 -1.94 -13.13 -3.94
C GLY A 25 -1.45 -12.26 -5.08
N TYR A 26 -0.48 -11.39 -4.82
CA TYR A 26 0.13 -10.54 -5.85
C TYR A 26 1.44 -11.14 -6.32
N GLU A 27 1.86 -10.78 -7.53
CA GLU A 27 3.20 -11.10 -7.99
C GLU A 27 4.22 -10.21 -7.28
N VAL A 28 5.32 -10.82 -6.82
CA VAL A 28 6.38 -10.09 -6.12
C VAL A 28 6.92 -8.96 -6.98
N ARG A 29 7.15 -9.25 -8.25
CA ARG A 29 7.67 -8.25 -9.20
C ARG A 29 6.71 -7.06 -9.36
N THR A 30 5.41 -7.35 -9.43
CA THR A 30 4.40 -6.31 -9.55
C THR A 30 4.39 -5.40 -8.33
N VAL A 31 4.44 -5.98 -7.13
CA VAL A 31 4.47 -5.20 -5.89
C VAL A 31 5.70 -4.31 -5.85
N THR A 32 6.87 -4.87 -6.17
CA THR A 32 8.13 -4.13 -6.15
C THR A 32 8.09 -2.96 -7.15
N GLN A 33 7.58 -3.20 -8.34
CA GLN A 33 7.49 -2.16 -9.37
C GLN A 33 6.52 -1.05 -8.96
N VAL A 34 5.38 -1.42 -8.38
CA VAL A 34 4.39 -0.45 -7.90
C VAL A 34 4.99 0.43 -6.83
N VAL A 35 5.65 -0.16 -5.85
CA VAL A 35 6.28 0.60 -4.76
C VAL A 35 7.37 1.51 -5.32
N GLN A 36 8.21 0.99 -6.21
CA GLN A 36 9.30 1.76 -6.78
C GLN A 36 8.80 2.97 -7.57
N ARG A 37 7.67 2.80 -8.27
CA ARG A 37 7.12 3.86 -9.10
C ARG A 37 6.36 4.91 -8.29
N TRP A 38 5.61 4.49 -7.27
CA TRP A 38 4.69 5.37 -6.56
C TRP A 38 5.19 5.85 -5.19
N ALA A 39 6.17 5.19 -4.61
CA ALA A 39 6.72 5.62 -3.32
C ALA A 39 7.26 7.06 -3.42
N GLY A 40 6.89 7.88 -2.45
CA GLY A 40 7.30 9.27 -2.43
C GLY A 40 6.39 10.22 -3.21
N HIS A 41 5.40 9.70 -3.92
CA HIS A 41 4.43 10.54 -4.62
C HIS A 41 3.35 11.04 -3.66
N ASP A 42 2.73 12.15 -4.02
CA ASP A 42 1.66 12.75 -3.23
C ASP A 42 0.28 12.57 -3.86
N LYS A 43 0.21 11.91 -5.01
CA LYS A 43 -1.06 11.66 -5.72
C LYS A 43 -1.40 10.18 -5.66
N LEU A 44 -2.70 9.89 -5.62
CA LEU A 44 -3.18 8.51 -5.64
C LEU A 44 -3.21 7.97 -7.06
N PRO A 45 -2.86 6.67 -7.26
CA PRO A 45 -2.93 6.08 -8.59
C PRO A 45 -4.37 5.85 -9.03
N ARG A 46 -4.59 5.87 -10.33
CA ARG A 46 -5.90 5.61 -10.91
C ARG A 46 -6.16 4.12 -11.15
N GLY A 47 -5.11 3.35 -11.35
CA GLY A 47 -5.23 1.92 -11.62
C GLY A 47 -5.73 1.17 -10.38
N ARG A 48 -6.75 0.32 -10.59
CA ARG A 48 -7.35 -0.43 -9.48
C ARG A 48 -6.32 -1.32 -8.76
N LEU A 49 -5.56 -2.09 -9.52
CA LEU A 49 -4.57 -2.99 -8.94
C LEU A 49 -3.48 -2.23 -8.19
N THR A 50 -2.96 -1.18 -8.80
CA THR A 50 -1.93 -0.34 -8.18
C THR A 50 -2.43 0.27 -6.87
N PHE A 51 -3.63 0.83 -6.89
CA PHE A 51 -4.26 1.41 -5.70
C PHE A 51 -4.43 0.35 -4.62
N GLN A 52 -4.91 -0.82 -4.99
CA GLN A 52 -5.17 -1.91 -4.06
C GLN A 52 -3.89 -2.39 -3.37
N ILE A 53 -2.81 -2.53 -4.13
CA ILE A 53 -1.51 -2.94 -3.59
C ILE A 53 -1.01 -1.91 -2.57
N LEU A 54 -1.05 -0.63 -2.93
CA LEU A 54 -0.56 0.43 -2.04
C LEU A 54 -1.44 0.58 -0.81
N ARG A 55 -2.76 0.42 -0.96
CA ARG A 55 -3.68 0.45 0.17
C ARG A 55 -3.41 -0.70 1.13
N ASP A 56 -3.23 -1.91 0.60
CA ASP A 56 -2.96 -3.08 1.43
C ASP A 56 -1.63 -2.94 2.17
N LEU A 57 -0.61 -2.40 1.51
CA LEU A 57 0.66 -2.08 2.16
C LEU A 57 0.45 -1.10 3.31
N SER A 58 -0.34 -0.06 3.08
CA SER A 58 -0.62 0.95 4.10
C SER A 58 -1.31 0.34 5.32
N ARG A 59 -2.22 -0.59 5.09
CA ARG A 59 -2.90 -1.29 6.19
C ARG A 59 -1.96 -2.18 6.97
N VAL A 60 -1.07 -2.89 6.28
CA VAL A 60 -0.12 -3.79 6.93
C VAL A 60 0.84 -3.01 7.83
N ILE A 61 1.37 -1.91 7.35
CA ILE A 61 2.31 -1.11 8.14
C ILE A 61 1.62 -0.07 9.02
N ASN A 62 0.29 0.04 8.92
CA ASN A 62 -0.54 0.97 9.69
C ASN A 62 -0.12 2.43 9.49
N LYS A 63 0.31 2.77 8.29
CA LYS A 63 0.66 4.14 7.90
C LYS A 63 0.39 4.32 6.42
N GLU A 64 -0.06 5.50 6.03
CA GLU A 64 -0.33 5.77 4.63
C GLU A 64 0.95 5.83 3.82
N VAL A 65 1.06 4.93 2.85
CA VAL A 65 2.16 4.93 1.88
C VAL A 65 2.06 6.17 0.99
N LEU A 66 0.85 6.51 0.61
CA LEU A 66 0.53 7.74 -0.11
C LEU A 66 -0.50 8.53 0.68
N PRO A 67 -0.42 9.87 0.69
CA PRO A 67 -1.38 10.69 1.43
C PRO A 67 -2.81 10.41 0.96
N GLY A 68 -3.70 10.16 1.92
CA GLY A 68 -5.12 9.98 1.64
C GLY A 68 -5.56 8.60 1.20
N ILE A 69 -4.64 7.65 1.04
CA ILE A 69 -5.01 6.32 0.52
C ILE A 69 -5.90 5.54 1.49
N LEU A 70 -5.69 5.69 2.78
CA LEU A 70 -6.54 5.05 3.78
C LEU A 70 -7.80 5.87 4.07
N ALA A 71 -7.73 7.18 3.94
CA ALA A 71 -8.87 8.07 4.12
C ALA A 71 -9.97 7.75 3.11
N ASP A 72 -9.60 7.44 1.87
CA ASP A 72 -10.56 7.10 0.84
C ASP A 72 -11.37 5.85 1.22
N SER A 73 -10.71 4.87 1.82
CA SER A 73 -11.37 3.67 2.32
C SER A 73 -12.36 3.98 3.44
N VAL A 74 -11.99 4.89 4.33
CA VAL A 74 -12.86 5.32 5.43
C VAL A 74 -14.10 6.02 4.89
N GLU A 75 -13.93 6.86 3.89
CA GLU A 75 -15.06 7.55 3.28
C GLU A 75 -16.04 6.57 2.66
N GLN A 76 -15.56 5.53 2.01
CA GLN A 76 -16.41 4.50 1.43
C GLN A 76 -17.20 3.76 2.50
N LEU A 77 -16.57 3.46 3.61
CA LEU A 77 -17.24 2.82 4.73
C LEU A 77 -18.30 3.74 5.34
N SER A 78 -18.01 5.02 5.49
CA SER A 78 -18.95 6.01 6.00
C SER A 78 -20.14 6.14 5.07
N ALA A 79 -19.91 6.15 3.76
CA ALA A 79 -21.00 6.24 2.78
C ALA A 79 -21.92 5.03 2.86
N ARG A 80 -21.39 3.86 3.14
CA ARG A 80 -22.20 2.64 3.30
C ARG A 80 -23.01 2.64 4.59
N ALA A 81 -22.48 3.28 5.60
CA ALA A 81 -23.16 3.36 6.90
C ALA A 81 -24.36 4.31 6.87
N VAL A 82 -24.41 5.20 5.91
CA VAL A 82 -25.51 6.12 5.72
C VAL A 82 -26.59 5.46 4.86
#